data_7756ab0af05bddfcd93935f2084788e1
#
_entry.id   7756ab0af05bddfcd93935f2084788e1
#
_cell.length_a   1.000
_cell.length_b   1.000
_cell.length_c   1.000
_cell.angle_alpha   90.00
_cell.angle_beta   90.00
_cell.angle_gamma   90.00
#
_symmetry.space_group_name_H-M   'P 1'
#
loop_
_entity.id
_entity.type
_entity.pdbx_description
1 polymer ?
#
loop_
_entity_poly.entity_id
_entity_poly.type
_entity_poly.pdbx_seq_one_letter_code
_entity_poly.pdbx_strand_id
1 'polypeptide(L)'
;MAAAAGTAATGVGFLGGSCGHCEYCRDGDLVNCMNQGYTGVQHDGGYAEVMIAKSSGLIAVPDDLSSVDAAPLLCAGLTTFSALRNSPARAGDLVAVFGVGGLGHLGVQYARRMGFEVVAIDRGDDRAELSKKLGAHHYIDSSATDIAKALQALGGAQVVLATASGGKAVAAALGGLRRGGVVISLGATDEPIELSAFDLLFRQLGVDGALTGTPAAGDATLRFSAMSDVAAMIETMPLERAAEAYPRMMSARRASGWSLQWTRAAYWQSRNMRQKDERRFSTSTRILDRGMHVRGSPLHDRRKAARRRPLSLQSVPAAIRERVLDGHLHPPQRINDHRRDGGLRRHRD
;
A
#
# COMPACT_ATOMS: atom_id res chain seq x y z
N MET A 1 20.95 8.03 -19.78
CA MET A 1 22.11 7.65 -18.92
C MET A 1 21.67 6.39 -18.17
N ALA A 2 22.20 5.24 -18.52
CA ALA A 2 21.98 4.02 -17.75
C ALA A 2 22.80 4.18 -16.45
N ALA A 3 22.11 4.29 -15.31
CA ALA A 3 22.77 4.22 -14.02
C ALA A 3 23.35 2.81 -13.89
N ALA A 4 24.64 2.70 -13.64
CA ALA A 4 25.27 1.45 -13.26
C ALA A 4 24.53 0.95 -12.02
N ALA A 5 23.91 -0.25 -12.13
CA ALA A 5 23.22 -0.90 -11.05
C ALA A 5 24.22 -1.23 -9.96
N GLY A 6 24.32 -0.38 -8.95
CA GLY A 6 24.79 -0.78 -7.65
C GLY A 6 23.84 -1.87 -7.16
N THR A 7 24.36 -2.83 -6.43
CA THR A 7 23.68 -4.03 -5.91
C THR A 7 22.62 -3.73 -4.83
N ALA A 8 22.15 -2.49 -4.70
CA ALA A 8 21.14 -2.11 -3.73
C ALA A 8 19.78 -2.75 -4.09
N ALA A 9 19.19 -3.45 -3.16
CA ALA A 9 17.86 -4.02 -3.33
C ALA A 9 16.83 -2.90 -3.49
N THR A 10 15.85 -3.11 -4.38
CA THR A 10 14.75 -2.19 -4.60
C THR A 10 13.41 -2.92 -4.53
N GLY A 11 12.39 -2.24 -4.04
CA GLY A 11 11.03 -2.75 -4.01
C GLY A 11 10.07 -1.88 -4.79
N VAL A 12 8.88 -2.39 -5.02
CA VAL A 12 7.77 -1.69 -5.68
C VAL A 12 6.54 -1.83 -4.81
N GLY A 13 5.91 -0.71 -4.50
CA GLY A 13 4.64 -0.68 -3.78
C GLY A 13 3.44 -0.87 -4.70
N PHE A 14 2.23 -0.69 -4.14
CA PHE A 14 0.97 -0.76 -4.90
C PHE A 14 0.91 0.30 -6.00
N LEU A 15 1.40 1.52 -5.72
CA LEU A 15 1.53 2.57 -6.72
C LEU A 15 2.78 2.34 -7.56
N GLY A 16 2.60 1.79 -8.76
CA GLY A 16 3.67 1.37 -9.65
C GLY A 16 4.41 2.51 -10.37
N GLY A 17 4.12 3.76 -10.02
CA GLY A 17 4.78 4.96 -10.53
C GLY A 17 3.83 6.01 -11.08
N SER A 18 4.19 7.26 -10.93
CA SER A 18 3.44 8.43 -11.35
C SER A 18 3.78 8.88 -12.77
N CYS A 19 2.96 9.76 -13.39
CA CYS A 19 3.22 10.28 -14.73
C CYS A 19 4.17 11.48 -14.76
N GLY A 20 4.34 12.18 -13.65
CA GLY A 20 5.24 13.33 -13.52
C GLY A 20 4.76 14.65 -14.13
N HIS A 21 3.59 14.70 -14.82
CA HIS A 21 3.16 15.89 -15.56
C HIS A 21 1.73 16.35 -15.32
N CYS A 22 0.85 15.54 -14.68
CA CYS A 22 -0.48 16.01 -14.29
C CYS A 22 -0.40 17.04 -13.16
N GLU A 23 -1.50 17.72 -12.88
CA GLU A 23 -1.56 18.74 -11.82
C GLU A 23 -1.09 18.20 -10.46
N TYR A 24 -1.62 17.05 -10.03
CA TYR A 24 -1.21 16.42 -8.77
C TYR A 24 0.29 16.10 -8.71
N CYS A 25 0.86 15.56 -9.80
CA CYS A 25 2.30 15.30 -9.83
C CYS A 25 3.14 16.56 -9.75
N ARG A 26 2.68 17.67 -10.35
CA ARG A 26 3.37 18.97 -10.31
C ARG A 26 3.33 19.58 -8.92
N ASP A 27 2.25 19.34 -8.18
CA ASP A 27 2.08 19.75 -6.78
C ASP A 27 2.77 18.82 -5.79
N GLY A 28 3.40 17.73 -6.27
CA GLY A 28 4.08 16.75 -5.42
C GLY A 28 3.16 15.67 -4.83
N ASP A 29 1.88 15.73 -5.12
CA ASP A 29 0.89 14.73 -4.69
C ASP A 29 0.86 13.54 -5.65
N LEU A 30 1.87 12.68 -5.53
CA LEU A 30 2.02 11.53 -6.42
C LEU A 30 0.99 10.43 -6.16
N VAL A 31 0.38 10.41 -4.98
CA VAL A 31 -0.67 9.42 -4.63
C VAL A 31 -1.92 9.64 -5.49
N ASN A 32 -2.28 10.89 -5.73
CA ASN A 32 -3.44 11.30 -6.53
C ASN A 32 -3.12 11.49 -8.03
N CYS A 33 -2.02 10.94 -8.52
CA CYS A 33 -1.66 11.02 -9.93
C CYS A 33 -2.81 10.53 -10.83
N MET A 34 -3.27 11.35 -11.78
CA MET A 34 -4.38 11.01 -12.69
C MET A 34 -4.10 9.82 -13.60
N ASN A 35 -2.82 9.51 -13.83
CA ASN A 35 -2.37 8.40 -14.67
C ASN A 35 -1.62 7.35 -13.82
N GLN A 36 -2.13 7.11 -12.60
CA GLN A 36 -1.54 6.14 -11.68
C GLN A 36 -1.72 4.72 -12.22
N GLY A 37 -0.64 3.95 -12.20
CA GLY A 37 -0.68 2.53 -12.51
C GLY A 37 -0.60 1.69 -11.24
N TYR A 38 -1.57 0.82 -11.01
CA TYR A 38 -1.60 -0.06 -9.84
C TYR A 38 -0.90 -1.38 -10.13
N THR A 39 0.14 -1.69 -9.36
CA THR A 39 0.92 -2.92 -9.46
C THR A 39 0.06 -4.14 -9.13
N GLY A 40 0.07 -5.14 -9.99
CA GLY A 40 -0.73 -6.35 -9.85
C GLY A 40 -2.18 -6.20 -10.30
N VAL A 41 -2.59 -5.02 -10.77
CA VAL A 41 -3.94 -4.73 -11.28
C VAL A 41 -3.89 -4.29 -12.74
N GLN A 42 -3.28 -3.14 -13.04
CA GLN A 42 -3.12 -2.62 -14.41
C GLN A 42 -1.81 -3.06 -15.04
N HIS A 43 -0.85 -3.43 -14.23
CA HIS A 43 0.44 -3.98 -14.64
C HIS A 43 0.67 -5.30 -13.90
N ASP A 44 1.46 -6.19 -14.49
CA ASP A 44 1.85 -7.43 -13.84
C ASP A 44 2.54 -7.15 -12.50
N GLY A 45 2.22 -7.96 -11.49
CA GLY A 45 2.76 -7.84 -10.15
C GLY A 45 4.03 -8.66 -9.91
N GLY A 46 4.43 -8.74 -8.64
CA GLY A 46 5.67 -9.39 -8.19
C GLY A 46 5.58 -10.91 -7.95
N TYR A 47 4.44 -11.56 -8.23
CA TYR A 47 4.34 -13.03 -8.14
C TYR A 47 4.98 -13.70 -9.36
N ALA A 48 6.25 -13.38 -9.61
CA ALA A 48 7.03 -13.82 -10.75
C ALA A 48 8.54 -13.76 -10.43
N GLU A 49 9.33 -14.48 -11.21
CA GLU A 49 10.80 -14.44 -11.14
C GLU A 49 11.37 -13.08 -11.54
N VAL A 50 10.68 -12.39 -12.44
CA VAL A 50 11.08 -11.10 -13.00
C VAL A 50 9.86 -10.20 -13.09
N MET A 51 10.02 -8.96 -12.67
CA MET A 51 9.01 -7.92 -12.76
C MET A 51 9.57 -6.71 -13.50
N ILE A 52 8.78 -6.11 -14.37
CA ILE A 52 9.09 -4.83 -14.99
C ILE A 52 8.41 -3.73 -14.18
N ALA A 53 9.19 -2.75 -13.74
CA ALA A 53 8.69 -1.62 -12.96
C ALA A 53 9.16 -0.29 -13.53
N LYS A 54 8.35 0.77 -13.37
CA LYS A 54 8.77 2.14 -13.69
C LYS A 54 9.79 2.60 -12.66
N SER A 55 10.84 3.29 -13.10
CA SER A 55 11.85 3.86 -12.20
C SER A 55 11.26 4.82 -11.17
N SER A 56 10.20 5.55 -11.53
CA SER A 56 9.48 6.46 -10.62
C SER A 56 8.67 5.76 -9.52
N GLY A 57 8.52 4.44 -9.57
CA GLY A 57 7.83 3.63 -8.56
C GLY A 57 8.78 2.82 -7.67
N LEU A 58 10.10 2.91 -7.91
CA LEU A 58 11.08 2.16 -7.12
C LEU A 58 11.30 2.79 -5.75
N ILE A 59 11.45 1.92 -4.75
CA ILE A 59 11.70 2.24 -3.36
C ILE A 59 13.02 1.56 -2.98
N ALA A 60 13.98 2.29 -2.44
CA ALA A 60 15.25 1.74 -2.00
C ALA A 60 15.07 0.92 -0.73
N VAL A 61 15.57 -0.32 -0.72
CA VAL A 61 15.58 -1.17 0.48
C VAL A 61 16.93 -0.96 1.18
N PRO A 62 16.95 -0.53 2.46
CA PRO A 62 18.17 -0.42 3.25
C PRO A 62 18.91 -1.74 3.34
N ASP A 63 20.25 -1.69 3.41
CA ASP A 63 21.11 -2.90 3.43
C ASP A 63 20.91 -3.75 4.70
N ASP A 64 20.48 -3.13 5.80
CA ASP A 64 20.19 -3.77 7.09
C ASP A 64 18.79 -4.40 7.15
N LEU A 65 17.99 -4.29 6.08
CA LEU A 65 16.66 -4.88 5.99
C LEU A 65 16.64 -5.98 4.91
N SER A 66 16.28 -7.19 5.31
CA SER A 66 16.13 -8.27 4.31
C SER A 66 14.97 -8.01 3.36
N SER A 67 15.05 -8.52 2.13
CA SER A 67 13.94 -8.42 1.16
C SER A 67 12.66 -9.08 1.66
N VAL A 68 12.78 -10.09 2.52
CA VAL A 68 11.63 -10.79 3.14
C VAL A 68 10.91 -9.88 4.13
N ASP A 69 11.67 -9.17 4.96
CA ASP A 69 11.12 -8.25 5.95
C ASP A 69 10.62 -6.97 5.29
N ALA A 70 11.31 -6.49 4.24
CA ALA A 70 10.92 -5.30 3.49
C ALA A 70 9.60 -5.47 2.71
N ALA A 71 9.35 -6.64 2.13
CA ALA A 71 8.22 -6.86 1.25
C ALA A 71 6.85 -6.46 1.85
N PRO A 72 6.45 -6.88 3.06
CA PRO A 72 5.18 -6.47 3.67
C PRO A 72 5.19 -4.98 4.07
N LEU A 73 6.35 -4.41 4.33
CA LEU A 73 6.48 -2.99 4.67
C LEU A 73 6.23 -2.07 3.47
N LEU A 74 6.37 -2.56 2.23
CA LEU A 74 6.08 -1.81 1.00
C LEU A 74 4.59 -1.65 0.70
N CYS A 75 3.72 -2.34 1.43
CA CYS A 75 2.26 -2.19 1.33
C CYS A 75 1.68 -1.84 2.70
N ALA A 76 1.51 -2.83 3.59
CA ALA A 76 0.88 -2.64 4.90
C ALA A 76 1.67 -1.66 5.79
N GLY A 77 3.01 -1.75 5.76
CA GLY A 77 3.90 -0.81 6.46
C GLY A 77 3.75 0.60 5.93
N LEU A 78 3.93 0.79 4.62
CA LEU A 78 3.83 2.08 3.97
C LEU A 78 2.47 2.76 4.20
N THR A 79 1.38 2.00 4.12
CA THR A 79 0.03 2.50 4.34
C THR A 79 -0.16 3.02 5.76
N THR A 80 0.18 2.22 6.76
CA THR A 80 -0.02 2.56 8.18
C THR A 80 0.94 3.64 8.64
N PHE A 81 2.21 3.58 8.21
CA PHE A 81 3.22 4.59 8.51
C PHE A 81 2.84 5.96 7.93
N SER A 82 2.48 6.01 6.64
CA SER A 82 2.11 7.27 5.98
C SER A 82 0.85 7.88 6.58
N ALA A 83 -0.16 7.06 6.88
CA ALA A 83 -1.38 7.53 7.53
C ALA A 83 -1.11 8.17 8.90
N LEU A 84 -0.29 7.53 9.74
CA LEU A 84 0.08 8.06 11.05
C LEU A 84 0.96 9.30 10.95
N ARG A 85 1.98 9.27 10.09
CA ARG A 85 2.93 10.37 9.91
C ARG A 85 2.25 11.65 9.43
N ASN A 86 1.25 11.53 8.56
CA ASN A 86 0.51 12.66 7.98
C ASN A 86 -0.74 13.02 8.79
N SER A 87 -1.03 12.31 9.87
CA SER A 87 -2.16 12.58 10.75
C SER A 87 -1.95 13.85 11.60
N PRO A 88 -3.02 14.44 12.18
CA PRO A 88 -2.90 15.55 13.10
C PRO A 88 -2.35 15.17 14.48
N ALA A 89 -2.13 13.87 14.77
CA ALA A 89 -1.62 13.42 16.06
C ALA A 89 -0.20 13.92 16.34
N ARG A 90 0.07 14.20 17.61
CA ARG A 90 1.38 14.59 18.12
C ARG A 90 1.82 13.59 19.18
N ALA A 91 3.13 13.48 19.43
CA ALA A 91 3.66 12.62 20.48
C ALA A 91 2.94 12.90 21.81
N GLY A 92 2.49 11.83 22.48
CA GLY A 92 1.64 11.89 23.68
C GLY A 92 0.13 11.91 23.42
N ASP A 93 -0.33 12.12 22.18
CA ASP A 93 -1.76 12.00 21.85
C ASP A 93 -2.22 10.54 21.88
N LEU A 94 -3.50 10.34 22.24
CA LEU A 94 -4.15 9.04 22.18
C LEU A 94 -4.46 8.68 20.71
N VAL A 95 -3.88 7.59 20.24
CA VAL A 95 -4.11 7.03 18.91
C VAL A 95 -4.67 5.63 19.05
N ALA A 96 -5.85 5.39 18.47
CA ALA A 96 -6.47 4.07 18.44
C ALA A 96 -6.20 3.38 17.10
N VAL A 97 -5.85 2.10 17.14
CA VAL A 97 -5.72 1.23 15.94
C VAL A 97 -6.85 0.22 15.97
N PHE A 98 -7.81 0.38 15.07
CA PHE A 98 -8.99 -0.47 15.00
C PHE A 98 -8.81 -1.59 13.98
N GLY A 99 -8.72 -2.83 14.47
CA GLY A 99 -8.37 -4.03 13.75
C GLY A 99 -6.87 -4.34 13.84
N VAL A 100 -6.48 -5.39 14.57
CA VAL A 100 -5.07 -5.82 14.74
C VAL A 100 -4.76 -6.98 13.79
N GLY A 101 -5.06 -6.76 12.51
CA GLY A 101 -4.77 -7.68 11.40
C GLY A 101 -3.49 -7.32 10.66
N GLY A 102 -3.47 -7.54 9.33
CA GLY A 102 -2.33 -7.30 8.43
C GLY A 102 -1.78 -5.88 8.46
N LEU A 103 -2.63 -4.87 8.52
CA LEU A 103 -2.22 -3.48 8.66
C LEU A 103 -2.05 -3.10 10.14
N GLY A 104 -3.03 -3.48 10.98
CA GLY A 104 -3.10 -2.97 12.34
C GLY A 104 -1.96 -3.40 13.25
N HIS A 105 -1.39 -4.60 13.07
CA HIS A 105 -0.23 -5.01 13.87
C HIS A 105 1.00 -4.13 13.60
N LEU A 106 1.16 -3.61 12.38
CA LEU A 106 2.17 -2.62 12.05
C LEU A 106 1.75 -1.23 12.54
N GLY A 107 0.46 -0.88 12.40
CA GLY A 107 -0.08 0.38 12.91
C GLY A 107 0.17 0.57 14.41
N VAL A 108 -0.03 -0.46 15.23
CA VAL A 108 0.28 -0.44 16.67
C VAL A 108 1.76 -0.17 16.92
N GLN A 109 2.65 -0.88 16.22
CA GLN A 109 4.09 -0.70 16.36
C GLN A 109 4.52 0.72 15.95
N TYR A 110 4.10 1.19 14.76
CA TYR A 110 4.43 2.54 14.31
C TYR A 110 3.90 3.61 15.26
N ALA A 111 2.64 3.50 15.69
CA ALA A 111 2.06 4.45 16.64
C ALA A 111 2.87 4.50 17.93
N ARG A 112 3.26 3.35 18.47
CA ARG A 112 4.11 3.28 19.68
C ARG A 112 5.47 3.93 19.46
N ARG A 113 6.14 3.62 18.34
CA ARG A 113 7.48 4.14 18.02
C ARG A 113 7.48 5.64 17.67
N MET A 114 6.36 6.18 17.22
CA MET A 114 6.15 7.61 17.01
C MET A 114 5.84 8.40 18.30
N GLY A 115 5.75 7.71 19.46
CA GLY A 115 5.56 8.34 20.77
C GLY A 115 4.10 8.62 21.11
N PHE A 116 3.14 7.95 20.48
CA PHE A 116 1.72 8.08 20.82
C PHE A 116 1.34 7.19 22.00
N GLU A 117 0.29 7.56 22.72
CA GLU A 117 -0.44 6.65 23.58
C GLU A 117 -1.35 5.78 22.72
N VAL A 118 -1.15 4.46 22.76
CA VAL A 118 -1.74 3.53 21.77
C VAL A 118 -2.84 2.70 22.39
N VAL A 119 -4.02 2.73 21.77
CA VAL A 119 -5.13 1.81 22.04
C VAL A 119 -5.27 0.85 20.87
N ALA A 120 -5.17 -0.43 21.11
CA ALA A 120 -5.53 -1.46 20.13
C ALA A 120 -6.99 -1.88 20.34
N ILE A 121 -7.74 -1.97 19.25
CA ILE A 121 -9.15 -2.37 19.26
C ILE A 121 -9.32 -3.56 18.32
N ASP A 122 -9.82 -4.70 18.83
CA ASP A 122 -10.15 -5.86 18.00
C ASP A 122 -11.32 -6.63 18.65
N ARG A 123 -11.72 -7.75 18.07
CA ARG A 123 -12.78 -8.62 18.61
C ARG A 123 -12.19 -9.71 19.49
N GLY A 124 -12.78 -9.88 20.68
CA GLY A 124 -12.39 -10.92 21.63
C GLY A 124 -11.04 -10.61 22.31
N ASP A 125 -10.65 -11.47 23.26
CA ASP A 125 -9.43 -11.30 24.05
C ASP A 125 -8.19 -11.91 23.42
N ASP A 126 -8.34 -12.70 22.37
CA ASP A 126 -7.26 -13.47 21.73
C ASP A 126 -6.09 -12.56 21.27
N ARG A 127 -6.39 -11.30 20.97
CA ARG A 127 -5.42 -10.32 20.47
C ARG A 127 -4.86 -9.38 21.53
N ALA A 128 -5.40 -9.43 22.75
CA ALA A 128 -5.00 -8.51 23.82
C ALA A 128 -3.51 -8.64 24.16
N GLU A 129 -3.04 -9.88 24.38
CA GLU A 129 -1.63 -10.13 24.68
C GLU A 129 -0.70 -9.77 23.53
N LEU A 130 -1.10 -10.09 22.30
CA LEU A 130 -0.35 -9.72 21.11
C LEU A 130 -0.25 -8.19 21.00
N SER A 131 -1.37 -7.50 21.14
CA SER A 131 -1.42 -6.03 21.06
C SER A 131 -0.48 -5.37 22.06
N LYS A 132 -0.44 -5.86 23.30
CA LYS A 132 0.51 -5.41 24.33
C LYS A 132 1.96 -5.65 23.94
N LYS A 133 2.28 -6.83 23.41
CA LYS A 133 3.63 -7.17 22.90
C LYS A 133 4.05 -6.26 21.75
N LEU A 134 3.12 -5.85 20.89
CA LEU A 134 3.36 -4.92 19.80
C LEU A 134 3.50 -3.47 20.27
N GLY A 135 3.19 -3.17 21.55
CA GLY A 135 3.39 -1.86 22.15
C GLY A 135 2.12 -1.07 22.46
N ALA A 136 0.93 -1.68 22.35
CA ALA A 136 -0.30 -1.04 22.79
C ALA A 136 -0.30 -0.84 24.32
N HIS A 137 -0.72 0.35 24.77
CA HIS A 137 -0.90 0.67 26.18
C HIS A 137 -2.24 0.14 26.70
N HIS A 138 -3.26 0.18 25.83
CA HIS A 138 -4.63 -0.23 26.14
C HIS A 138 -5.14 -1.19 25.09
N TYR A 139 -6.06 -2.06 25.49
CA TYR A 139 -6.79 -2.95 24.60
C TYR A 139 -8.29 -2.81 24.84
N ILE A 140 -9.07 -2.72 23.77
CA ILE A 140 -10.54 -2.69 23.81
C ILE A 140 -11.07 -3.86 23.00
N ASP A 141 -11.82 -4.77 23.64
CA ASP A 141 -12.60 -5.78 22.97
C ASP A 141 -13.89 -5.15 22.42
N SER A 142 -13.96 -5.02 21.11
CA SER A 142 -15.10 -4.43 20.39
C SER A 142 -16.36 -5.32 20.39
N SER A 143 -16.25 -6.58 20.81
CA SER A 143 -17.41 -7.48 20.94
C SER A 143 -18.10 -7.37 22.30
N ALA A 144 -17.37 -6.96 23.32
CA ALA A 144 -17.85 -6.86 24.71
C ALA A 144 -18.04 -5.41 25.19
N THR A 145 -17.44 -4.44 24.50
CA THR A 145 -17.37 -3.05 24.99
C THR A 145 -17.80 -2.06 23.90
N ASP A 146 -18.56 -1.05 24.27
CA ASP A 146 -18.84 0.10 23.43
C ASP A 146 -17.54 0.90 23.20
N ILE A 147 -17.05 0.86 21.95
CA ILE A 147 -15.79 1.47 21.54
C ILE A 147 -15.77 2.97 21.86
N ALA A 148 -16.88 3.67 21.56
CA ALA A 148 -16.95 5.12 21.77
C ALA A 148 -16.81 5.46 23.23
N LYS A 149 -17.57 4.79 24.12
CA LYS A 149 -17.50 5.01 25.56
C LYS A 149 -16.13 4.68 26.14
N ALA A 150 -15.53 3.56 25.70
CA ALA A 150 -14.21 3.15 26.18
C ALA A 150 -13.12 4.16 25.77
N LEU A 151 -13.13 4.65 24.54
CA LEU A 151 -12.19 5.68 24.10
C LEU A 151 -12.42 7.02 24.82
N GLN A 152 -13.69 7.41 25.06
CA GLN A 152 -14.02 8.62 25.83
C GLN A 152 -13.54 8.54 27.27
N ALA A 153 -13.61 7.36 27.90
CA ALA A 153 -13.09 7.14 29.26
C ALA A 153 -11.56 7.35 29.35
N LEU A 154 -10.84 7.19 28.21
CA LEU A 154 -9.41 7.48 28.09
C LEU A 154 -9.13 8.94 27.64
N GLY A 155 -10.16 9.80 27.54
CA GLY A 155 -10.03 11.19 27.11
C GLY A 155 -10.35 11.43 25.63
N GLY A 156 -10.69 10.40 24.88
CA GLY A 156 -10.99 10.44 23.45
C GLY A 156 -9.76 10.44 22.55
N ALA A 157 -9.80 9.68 21.45
CA ALA A 157 -8.68 9.55 20.54
C ALA A 157 -8.51 10.79 19.64
N GLN A 158 -7.28 11.23 19.44
CA GLN A 158 -6.95 12.23 18.40
C GLN A 158 -7.08 11.62 17.00
N VAL A 159 -6.63 10.37 16.87
CA VAL A 159 -6.71 9.63 15.62
C VAL A 159 -7.22 8.22 15.89
N VAL A 160 -8.15 7.76 15.08
CA VAL A 160 -8.48 6.34 14.95
C VAL A 160 -8.01 5.87 13.60
N LEU A 161 -7.02 4.98 13.56
CA LEU A 161 -6.55 4.31 12.37
C LEU A 161 -7.44 3.09 12.11
N ALA A 162 -8.41 3.21 11.21
CA ALA A 162 -9.38 2.15 10.93
C ALA A 162 -8.83 1.20 9.84
N THR A 163 -8.25 0.08 10.28
CA THR A 163 -7.72 -0.96 9.39
C THR A 163 -8.72 -2.10 9.17
N ALA A 164 -9.73 -2.20 10.04
CA ALA A 164 -10.86 -3.11 9.85
C ALA A 164 -11.75 -2.61 8.71
N SER A 165 -12.26 -3.53 7.89
CA SER A 165 -13.22 -3.24 6.83
C SER A 165 -14.65 -3.29 7.41
N GLY A 166 -15.38 -2.19 7.31
CA GLY A 166 -16.78 -2.11 7.70
C GLY A 166 -17.21 -0.69 8.03
N GLY A 167 -18.18 -0.14 7.28
CA GLY A 167 -18.67 1.23 7.46
C GLY A 167 -19.23 1.49 8.85
N LYS A 168 -19.97 0.52 9.41
CA LYS A 168 -20.53 0.60 10.79
C LYS A 168 -19.43 0.66 11.85
N ALA A 169 -18.34 -0.08 11.67
CA ALA A 169 -17.21 -0.09 12.61
C ALA A 169 -16.51 1.28 12.63
N VAL A 170 -16.30 1.87 11.44
CA VAL A 170 -15.75 3.24 11.30
C VAL A 170 -16.68 4.27 11.94
N ALA A 171 -17.98 4.19 11.69
CA ALA A 171 -18.98 5.07 12.28
C ALA A 171 -18.99 4.99 13.82
N ALA A 172 -18.90 3.79 14.39
CA ALA A 172 -18.83 3.60 15.84
C ALA A 172 -17.57 4.25 16.45
N ALA A 173 -16.44 4.20 15.74
CA ALA A 173 -15.18 4.79 16.22
C ALA A 173 -15.20 6.32 16.28
N LEU A 174 -16.02 6.99 15.46
CA LEU A 174 -16.17 8.47 15.50
C LEU A 174 -16.63 8.98 16.85
N GLY A 175 -17.55 8.27 17.52
CA GLY A 175 -18.00 8.61 18.85
C GLY A 175 -16.88 8.67 19.90
N GLY A 176 -15.84 7.88 19.69
CA GLY A 176 -14.65 7.78 20.56
C GLY A 176 -13.58 8.84 20.34
N LEU A 177 -13.70 9.68 19.30
CA LEU A 177 -12.76 10.75 19.05
C LEU A 177 -12.89 11.90 20.07
N ARG A 178 -11.79 12.56 20.42
CA ARG A 178 -11.85 13.86 21.07
C ARG A 178 -12.30 14.94 20.07
N ARG A 179 -12.57 16.16 20.54
CA ARG A 179 -12.86 17.29 19.62
C ARG A 179 -11.67 17.55 18.69
N GLY A 180 -11.96 17.76 17.41
CA GLY A 180 -10.93 17.91 16.38
C GLY A 180 -10.20 16.62 16.04
N GLY A 181 -10.69 15.47 16.49
CA GLY A 181 -10.12 14.17 16.15
C GLY A 181 -10.54 13.69 14.77
N VAL A 182 -9.80 12.73 14.21
CA VAL A 182 -10.02 12.19 12.88
C VAL A 182 -10.00 10.66 12.87
N VAL A 183 -10.91 10.05 12.08
CA VAL A 183 -10.80 8.64 11.70
C VAL A 183 -10.12 8.57 10.34
N ILE A 184 -9.05 7.79 10.22
CA ILE A 184 -8.38 7.53 8.96
C ILE A 184 -8.73 6.12 8.50
N SER A 185 -9.51 6.01 7.42
CA SER A 185 -9.94 4.73 6.85
C SER A 185 -8.87 4.15 5.93
N LEU A 186 -8.40 2.94 6.25
CA LEU A 186 -7.44 2.17 5.46
C LEU A 186 -8.05 0.87 4.92
N GLY A 187 -9.08 0.36 5.59
CA GLY A 187 -9.78 -0.86 5.18
C GLY A 187 -10.72 -0.59 4.01
N ALA A 188 -10.54 -1.32 2.90
CA ALA A 188 -11.45 -1.26 1.78
C ALA A 188 -12.76 -1.98 2.10
N THR A 189 -13.89 -1.28 1.97
CA THR A 189 -15.24 -1.83 2.15
C THR A 189 -16.21 -1.13 1.22
N ASP A 190 -17.27 -1.84 0.83
CA ASP A 190 -18.40 -1.29 0.07
C ASP A 190 -19.51 -0.78 0.98
N GLU A 191 -19.41 -1.04 2.30
CA GLU A 191 -20.37 -0.52 3.26
C GLU A 191 -20.24 1.00 3.37
N PRO A 192 -21.36 1.76 3.30
CA PRO A 192 -21.35 3.19 3.55
C PRO A 192 -20.99 3.48 5.01
N ILE A 193 -20.27 4.57 5.24
CA ILE A 193 -20.01 5.12 6.58
C ILE A 193 -21.12 6.11 6.88
N GLU A 194 -21.96 5.81 7.85
CA GLU A 194 -23.03 6.71 8.29
C GLU A 194 -22.46 7.73 9.27
N LEU A 195 -22.61 9.02 8.94
CA LEU A 195 -22.07 10.15 9.72
C LEU A 195 -23.17 11.10 10.16
N SER A 196 -23.09 11.56 11.40
CA SER A 196 -23.91 12.64 11.91
C SER A 196 -23.29 13.99 11.50
N ALA A 197 -24.01 14.78 10.69
CA ALA A 197 -23.57 16.13 10.34
C ALA A 197 -23.44 17.02 11.60
N PHE A 198 -24.25 16.79 12.63
CA PHE A 198 -24.16 17.49 13.91
C PHE A 198 -22.81 17.21 14.61
N ASP A 199 -22.41 15.94 14.69
CA ASP A 199 -21.13 15.56 15.30
C ASP A 199 -19.94 16.14 14.54
N LEU A 200 -19.97 16.07 13.19
CA LEU A 200 -18.92 16.67 12.36
C LEU A 200 -18.79 18.17 12.63
N LEU A 201 -19.91 18.89 12.70
CA LEU A 201 -19.92 20.33 12.88
C LEU A 201 -19.51 20.74 14.30
N PHE A 202 -20.23 20.24 15.31
CA PHE A 202 -20.05 20.72 16.69
C PHE A 202 -18.85 20.16 17.44
N ARG A 203 -18.36 18.99 17.01
CA ARG A 203 -17.15 18.39 17.55
C ARG A 203 -15.94 18.56 16.63
N GLN A 204 -16.14 19.13 15.43
CA GLN A 204 -15.10 19.30 14.39
C GLN A 204 -14.37 18.00 14.06
N LEU A 205 -15.15 16.91 13.90
CA LEU A 205 -14.57 15.61 13.58
C LEU A 205 -14.24 15.50 12.10
N GLY A 206 -13.18 14.71 11.79
CA GLY A 206 -12.80 14.39 10.43
C GLY A 206 -12.95 12.91 10.11
N VAL A 207 -13.17 12.61 8.83
CA VAL A 207 -13.03 11.26 8.27
C VAL A 207 -12.20 11.39 7.00
N ASP A 208 -11.03 10.77 7.00
CA ASP A 208 -10.10 10.79 5.89
C ASP A 208 -9.91 9.38 5.32
N GLY A 209 -9.63 9.29 4.02
CA GLY A 209 -9.15 8.08 3.39
C GLY A 209 -7.63 8.14 3.19
N ALA A 210 -6.92 7.04 3.40
CA ALA A 210 -5.51 6.97 3.06
C ALA A 210 -5.21 5.72 2.23
N LEU A 211 -4.65 5.94 1.04
CA LEU A 211 -4.27 4.90 0.11
C LEU A 211 -2.74 4.83 0.05
N THR A 212 -2.14 3.89 0.79
CA THR A 212 -0.69 3.64 0.76
C THR A 212 0.17 4.92 0.87
N GLY A 213 1.22 5.08 0.04
CA GLY A 213 2.08 6.25 0.06
C GLY A 213 2.95 6.35 -1.20
N THR A 214 3.66 7.46 -1.34
CA THR A 214 4.61 7.69 -2.44
C THR A 214 5.87 6.83 -2.29
N PRO A 215 6.70 6.65 -3.33
CA PRO A 215 8.02 6.01 -3.20
C PRO A 215 8.90 6.66 -2.13
N ALA A 216 8.91 7.98 -2.04
CA ALA A 216 9.66 8.70 -0.99
C ALA A 216 9.14 8.38 0.43
N ALA A 217 7.82 8.22 0.57
CA ALA A 217 7.24 7.73 1.83
C ALA A 217 7.63 6.26 2.09
N GLY A 218 7.78 5.45 1.04
CA GLY A 218 8.30 4.08 1.11
C GLY A 218 9.73 4.03 1.64
N ASP A 219 10.63 4.85 1.09
CA ASP A 219 12.01 4.98 1.60
C ASP A 219 12.02 5.40 3.07
N ALA A 220 11.15 6.33 3.46
CA ALA A 220 11.03 6.76 4.85
C ALA A 220 10.47 5.65 5.76
N THR A 221 9.50 4.88 5.27
CA THR A 221 8.91 3.75 5.99
C THR A 221 9.96 2.68 6.28
N LEU A 222 10.73 2.27 5.27
CA LEU A 222 11.73 1.22 5.43
C LEU A 222 12.85 1.67 6.38
N ARG A 223 13.36 2.90 6.22
CA ARG A 223 14.36 3.47 7.14
C ARG A 223 13.85 3.57 8.57
N PHE A 224 12.61 4.03 8.76
CA PHE A 224 12.02 4.12 10.09
C PHE A 224 11.85 2.72 10.71
N SER A 225 11.41 1.75 9.92
CA SER A 225 11.23 0.36 10.38
C SER A 225 12.55 -0.26 10.84
N ALA A 226 13.61 -0.12 10.05
CA ALA A 226 14.94 -0.59 10.41
C ALA A 226 15.47 0.09 11.68
N MET A 227 15.38 1.43 11.75
CA MET A 227 15.84 2.22 12.89
C MET A 227 15.08 1.92 14.20
N SER A 228 13.79 1.57 14.10
CA SER A 228 12.87 1.46 15.25
C SER A 228 12.44 0.02 15.55
N ASP A 229 13.04 -0.98 14.91
CA ASP A 229 12.72 -2.41 15.06
C ASP A 229 11.22 -2.70 14.81
N VAL A 230 10.61 -2.04 13.82
CA VAL A 230 9.24 -2.36 13.41
C VAL A 230 9.29 -3.45 12.37
N ALA A 231 8.71 -4.59 12.68
CA ALA A 231 8.73 -5.77 11.83
C ALA A 231 7.32 -6.33 11.60
N ALA A 232 7.07 -6.81 10.38
CA ALA A 232 5.84 -7.50 10.07
C ALA A 232 5.86 -8.93 10.65
N MET A 233 4.72 -9.37 11.15
CA MET A 233 4.50 -10.78 11.49
C MET A 233 4.15 -11.53 10.21
N ILE A 234 5.07 -12.34 9.71
CA ILE A 234 4.96 -13.01 8.42
C ILE A 234 5.14 -14.52 8.52
N GLU A 235 4.58 -15.22 7.55
CA GLU A 235 4.99 -16.57 7.19
C GLU A 235 5.57 -16.52 5.78
N THR A 236 6.61 -17.30 5.53
CA THR A 236 7.25 -17.37 4.20
C THR A 236 6.82 -18.63 3.46
N MET A 237 6.67 -18.52 2.14
CA MET A 237 6.33 -19.64 1.29
C MET A 237 7.06 -19.53 -0.05
N PRO A 238 7.51 -20.63 -0.65
CA PRO A 238 8.10 -20.61 -1.98
C PRO A 238 7.12 -20.06 -3.03
N LEU A 239 7.65 -19.37 -4.05
CA LEU A 239 6.83 -18.74 -5.10
C LEU A 239 5.95 -19.75 -5.83
N GLU A 240 6.40 -20.97 -6.04
CA GLU A 240 5.68 -22.06 -6.68
C GLU A 240 4.38 -22.43 -5.93
N ARG A 241 4.33 -22.12 -4.64
CA ARG A 241 3.17 -22.36 -3.76
C ARG A 241 2.32 -21.11 -3.53
N ALA A 242 2.46 -20.07 -4.36
CA ALA A 242 1.69 -18.82 -4.24
C ALA A 242 0.17 -19.06 -4.24
N ALA A 243 -0.31 -20.04 -5.02
CA ALA A 243 -1.72 -20.42 -5.07
C ALA A 243 -2.25 -20.96 -3.73
N GLU A 244 -1.39 -21.51 -2.89
CA GLU A 244 -1.75 -21.98 -1.54
C GLU A 244 -1.66 -20.86 -0.50
N ALA A 245 -0.71 -19.94 -0.67
CA ALA A 245 -0.48 -18.81 0.23
C ALA A 245 -1.69 -17.88 0.28
N TYR A 246 -2.28 -17.58 -0.88
CA TYR A 246 -3.39 -16.64 -0.98
C TYR A 246 -4.66 -17.05 -0.19
N PRO A 247 -5.23 -18.26 -0.36
CA PRO A 247 -6.36 -18.69 0.44
C PRO A 247 -6.05 -18.73 1.95
N ARG A 248 -4.82 -19.08 2.31
CA ARG A 248 -4.41 -19.11 3.71
C ARG A 248 -4.36 -17.69 4.31
N MET A 249 -3.86 -16.70 3.58
CA MET A 249 -3.92 -15.30 3.98
C MET A 249 -5.36 -14.83 4.15
N MET A 250 -6.25 -15.18 3.20
CA MET A 250 -7.66 -14.79 3.24
C MET A 250 -8.45 -15.45 4.37
N SER A 251 -8.02 -16.62 4.87
CA SER A 251 -8.71 -17.32 5.96
C SER A 251 -8.59 -16.61 7.32
N ALA A 252 -7.82 -15.54 7.43
CA ALA A 252 -7.64 -14.67 8.61
C ALA A 252 -7.29 -15.40 9.94
N ARG A 253 -7.02 -16.71 9.90
CA ARG A 253 -6.87 -17.52 11.12
C ARG A 253 -5.50 -17.41 11.80
N ARG A 254 -4.47 -16.91 11.12
CA ARG A 254 -3.11 -16.69 11.71
C ARG A 254 -2.35 -15.65 10.93
N ALA A 255 -1.39 -14.98 11.60
CA ALA A 255 -0.40 -14.02 11.13
C ALA A 255 -0.91 -12.94 10.16
N SER A 256 -0.42 -11.79 10.34
CA SER A 256 -0.92 -10.55 9.76
C SER A 256 -0.39 -10.27 8.36
N GLY A 257 0.41 -11.15 7.79
CA GLY A 257 0.94 -10.95 6.43
C GLY A 257 1.63 -12.19 5.89
N TRP A 258 1.77 -12.24 4.57
CA TRP A 258 2.54 -13.24 3.84
C TRP A 258 3.62 -12.57 3.03
N SER A 259 4.83 -13.09 3.14
CA SER A 259 5.91 -12.80 2.20
C SER A 259 6.18 -14.04 1.37
N LEU A 260 6.07 -13.92 0.06
CA LEU A 260 6.47 -14.99 -0.86
C LEU A 260 7.93 -14.82 -1.21
N GLN A 261 8.71 -15.84 -0.94
CA GLN A 261 10.15 -15.83 -1.14
C GLN A 261 10.57 -16.74 -2.28
N TRP A 262 11.40 -16.21 -3.17
CA TRP A 262 12.13 -17.01 -4.14
C TRP A 262 13.30 -17.70 -3.44
N THR A 263 13.27 -19.02 -3.28
CA THR A 263 14.34 -19.73 -2.59
C THR A 263 15.61 -19.84 -3.45
N ARG A 264 16.77 -19.65 -2.83
CA ARG A 264 18.09 -19.73 -3.50
C ARG A 264 18.30 -21.04 -4.28
N ALA A 265 17.71 -22.14 -3.84
CA ALA A 265 17.81 -23.44 -4.50
C ALA A 265 17.16 -23.43 -5.89
N ALA A 266 15.97 -22.85 -6.03
CA ALA A 266 15.28 -22.72 -7.32
C ALA A 266 16.00 -21.73 -8.26
N TYR A 267 16.58 -20.64 -7.71
CA TYR A 267 17.37 -19.69 -8.48
C TYR A 267 18.62 -20.34 -9.10
N TRP A 268 19.35 -21.17 -8.35
CA TRP A 268 20.52 -21.88 -8.88
C TRP A 268 20.17 -22.98 -9.88
N GLN A 269 19.06 -23.68 -9.70
CA GLN A 269 18.57 -24.68 -10.67
C GLN A 269 18.12 -24.02 -11.98
N SER A 270 17.40 -22.90 -11.93
CA SER A 270 16.99 -22.16 -13.11
C SER A 270 18.18 -21.54 -13.86
N ARG A 271 19.18 -21.03 -13.15
CA ARG A 271 20.39 -20.47 -13.76
C ARG A 271 21.26 -21.56 -14.41
N ASN A 272 21.36 -22.72 -13.77
CA ASN A 272 22.09 -23.86 -14.34
C ASN A 272 21.38 -24.48 -15.56
N MET A 273 20.05 -24.47 -15.61
CA MET A 273 19.31 -24.86 -16.81
C MET A 273 19.51 -23.84 -17.95
N ARG A 274 19.45 -22.53 -17.67
CA ARG A 274 19.73 -21.49 -18.69
C ARG A 274 21.16 -21.55 -19.21
N GLN A 275 22.16 -21.74 -18.33
CA GLN A 275 23.54 -21.90 -18.78
C GLN A 275 23.77 -23.18 -19.60
N LYS A 276 23.01 -24.25 -19.37
CA LYS A 276 23.03 -25.45 -20.23
C LYS A 276 22.40 -25.19 -21.59
N ASP A 277 21.33 -24.41 -21.66
CA ASP A 277 20.71 -24.02 -22.91
C ASP A 277 21.57 -23.01 -23.69
N GLU A 278 22.17 -22.03 -23.02
CA GLU A 278 23.10 -21.10 -23.67
C GLU A 278 24.35 -21.79 -24.21
N ARG A 279 24.87 -22.80 -23.52
CA ARG A 279 25.99 -23.62 -24.05
C ARG A 279 25.58 -24.50 -25.24
N ARG A 280 24.33 -24.90 -25.35
CA ARG A 280 23.81 -25.59 -26.55
C ARG A 280 23.66 -24.66 -27.74
N PHE A 281 23.43 -23.36 -27.54
CA PHE A 281 23.35 -22.35 -28.62
C PHE A 281 24.70 -21.72 -28.98
N SER A 282 25.70 -21.77 -28.08
CA SER A 282 27.03 -21.15 -28.28
C SER A 282 27.97 -21.93 -29.21
N THR A 283 27.58 -23.13 -29.66
CA THR A 283 28.40 -23.93 -30.62
C THR A 283 28.14 -23.60 -32.06
N SER A 284 27.33 -22.60 -32.41
CA SER A 284 26.98 -22.27 -33.79
C SER A 284 27.04 -20.78 -34.13
N THR A 285 27.97 -20.01 -33.61
CA THR A 285 28.30 -18.71 -34.23
C THR A 285 29.67 -18.22 -33.76
N ARG A 286 30.73 -18.79 -34.31
CA ARG A 286 31.93 -17.99 -34.58
C ARG A 286 31.74 -17.48 -35.99
N ILE A 287 31.80 -16.17 -36.20
CA ILE A 287 32.41 -15.46 -37.34
C ILE A 287 31.84 -14.03 -37.42
N LEU A 288 32.82 -13.12 -37.44
CA LEU A 288 32.91 -11.77 -38.01
C LEU A 288 32.55 -10.59 -37.11
N ASP A 289 33.62 -10.16 -36.43
CA ASP A 289 33.91 -8.77 -36.15
C ASP A 289 34.50 -8.11 -37.41
N ARG A 290 33.75 -7.21 -38.02
CA ARG A 290 34.24 -6.12 -38.89
C ARG A 290 33.09 -5.14 -39.18
N GLY A 291 33.30 -3.90 -38.84
CA GLY A 291 32.33 -2.81 -38.94
C GLY A 291 31.80 -2.55 -40.36
N MET A 292 30.55 -2.12 -40.39
CA MET A 292 30.03 -1.24 -41.44
C MET A 292 28.68 -0.66 -41.01
N HIS A 293 28.57 0.65 -41.04
CA HIS A 293 27.31 1.40 -40.94
C HIS A 293 26.44 1.09 -42.18
N VAL A 294 25.18 0.67 -41.94
CA VAL A 294 24.09 0.82 -42.93
C VAL A 294 22.77 1.09 -42.23
N ARG A 295 22.10 2.14 -42.69
CA ARG A 295 20.71 2.50 -42.38
C ARG A 295 19.75 1.51 -43.05
N GLY A 296 18.54 1.30 -42.41
CA GLY A 296 17.34 0.89 -43.15
C GLY A 296 16.51 -0.20 -42.50
N SER A 297 15.40 0.21 -41.94
CA SER A 297 14.03 -0.35 -41.90
C SER A 297 13.74 -1.86 -41.77
N PRO A 298 12.48 -2.26 -41.42
CA PRO A 298 12.23 -3.31 -40.46
C PRO A 298 11.87 -4.65 -41.09
N LEU A 299 12.21 -5.73 -40.43
CA LEU A 299 11.71 -7.06 -40.77
C LEU A 299 11.12 -7.75 -39.50
N HIS A 300 9.86 -8.10 -39.65
CA HIS A 300 9.14 -9.05 -38.81
C HIS A 300 9.92 -10.36 -38.66
N ASP A 301 10.13 -10.79 -37.43
CA ASP A 301 10.33 -12.23 -37.22
C ASP A 301 9.51 -12.72 -36.02
N ARG A 302 8.57 -13.59 -36.34
CA ARG A 302 7.69 -14.28 -35.41
C ARG A 302 8.45 -15.47 -34.84
N ARG A 303 8.87 -15.39 -33.58
CA ARG A 303 9.24 -16.58 -32.81
C ARG A 303 8.27 -16.80 -31.67
N LYS A 304 7.51 -17.88 -31.77
CA LYS A 304 6.67 -18.45 -30.75
C LYS A 304 7.52 -18.87 -29.54
N ALA A 305 7.66 -18.01 -28.54
CA ALA A 305 8.07 -18.44 -27.20
C ALA A 305 6.83 -18.95 -26.47
N ALA A 306 6.90 -20.14 -25.93
CA ALA A 306 5.86 -20.74 -25.12
C ALA A 306 5.58 -19.83 -23.90
N ARG A 307 4.51 -19.06 -23.96
CA ARG A 307 4.03 -18.22 -22.89
C ARG A 307 3.45 -19.15 -21.81
N ARG A 308 4.17 -19.38 -20.72
CA ARG A 308 3.54 -19.68 -19.43
C ARG A 308 2.76 -18.42 -19.05
N ARG A 309 1.44 -18.51 -19.02
CA ARG A 309 0.56 -17.40 -18.65
C ARG A 309 0.90 -16.96 -17.24
N PRO A 310 1.16 -15.66 -16.99
CA PRO A 310 1.21 -15.13 -15.64
C PRO A 310 -0.14 -15.40 -14.96
N LEU A 311 -0.14 -15.59 -13.64
CA LEU A 311 -1.36 -15.62 -12.85
C LEU A 311 -2.02 -14.24 -12.99
N SER A 312 -2.94 -14.16 -13.96
CA SER A 312 -3.65 -12.95 -14.34
C SER A 312 -4.71 -12.60 -13.28
N LEU A 313 -5.24 -11.40 -13.39
CA LEU A 313 -6.39 -10.78 -12.68
C LEU A 313 -7.47 -11.72 -12.07
N GLN A 314 -7.48 -13.01 -12.39
CA GLN A 314 -8.46 -13.97 -11.87
C GLN A 314 -8.38 -14.22 -10.35
N SER A 315 -7.28 -13.86 -9.70
CA SER A 315 -7.08 -14.01 -8.26
C SER A 315 -7.45 -12.77 -7.42
N VAL A 316 -7.86 -11.67 -8.07
CA VAL A 316 -8.38 -10.48 -7.38
C VAL A 316 -9.89 -10.62 -7.23
N PRO A 317 -10.49 -10.38 -6.05
CA PRO A 317 -11.94 -10.41 -5.86
C PRO A 317 -12.66 -9.59 -6.93
N ALA A 318 -13.76 -10.12 -7.48
CA ALA A 318 -14.47 -9.53 -8.62
C ALA A 318 -14.87 -8.06 -8.33
N ALA A 319 -15.33 -7.76 -7.12
CA ALA A 319 -15.72 -6.41 -6.71
C ALA A 319 -14.58 -5.38 -6.77
N ILE A 320 -13.33 -5.79 -6.48
CA ILE A 320 -12.17 -4.90 -6.59
C ILE A 320 -11.79 -4.76 -8.06
N ARG A 321 -11.86 -5.85 -8.82
CA ARG A 321 -11.54 -5.87 -10.25
C ARG A 321 -12.50 -4.98 -11.05
N GLU A 322 -13.79 -5.11 -10.85
CA GLU A 322 -14.82 -4.32 -11.55
C GLU A 322 -14.65 -2.83 -11.24
N ARG A 323 -14.51 -2.44 -9.97
CA ARG A 323 -14.35 -1.02 -9.61
C ARG A 323 -13.07 -0.38 -10.13
N VAL A 324 -11.98 -1.13 -10.26
CA VAL A 324 -10.72 -0.62 -10.81
C VAL A 324 -10.75 -0.58 -12.33
N LEU A 325 -11.43 -1.55 -12.98
CA LEU A 325 -11.55 -1.62 -14.44
C LEU A 325 -12.66 -0.71 -14.99
N ASP A 326 -13.78 -0.54 -14.26
CA ASP A 326 -14.90 0.31 -14.67
C ASP A 326 -14.66 1.80 -14.46
N GLY A 327 -13.46 2.18 -13.98
CA GLY A 327 -13.05 3.58 -13.91
C GLY A 327 -13.88 4.43 -12.95
N HIS A 328 -14.49 3.84 -11.90
CA HIS A 328 -15.16 4.62 -10.85
C HIS A 328 -14.19 5.47 -10.01
N LEU A 329 -12.92 5.50 -10.40
CA LEU A 329 -11.97 6.58 -10.13
C LEU A 329 -12.02 7.58 -11.28
N HIS A 330 -13.20 8.10 -11.63
CA HIS A 330 -13.32 9.21 -12.58
C HIS A 330 -12.62 10.43 -12.00
N PRO A 331 -11.78 11.12 -12.81
CA PRO A 331 -11.32 12.45 -12.44
C PRO A 331 -12.56 13.35 -12.28
N PRO A 332 -12.55 14.31 -11.37
CA PRO A 332 -13.68 15.23 -11.20
C PRO A 332 -14.00 15.87 -12.54
N GLN A 333 -15.27 15.78 -12.94
CA GLN A 333 -15.74 16.43 -14.15
C GLN A 333 -15.42 17.91 -14.05
N ARG A 334 -14.86 18.48 -15.10
CA ARG A 334 -14.62 19.92 -15.21
C ARG A 334 -15.94 20.63 -14.96
N ILE A 335 -16.04 21.38 -13.89
CA ILE A 335 -17.09 22.37 -13.70
C ILE A 335 -16.80 23.44 -14.76
N ASN A 336 -17.61 23.46 -15.82
CA ASN A 336 -17.59 24.56 -16.79
C ASN A 336 -18.02 25.83 -16.04
N ASP A 337 -17.05 26.67 -15.76
CA ASP A 337 -17.25 27.99 -15.21
C ASP A 337 -17.86 28.88 -16.31
N HIS A 338 -19.18 28.83 -16.41
CA HIS A 338 -19.94 29.82 -17.18
C HIS A 338 -19.90 31.14 -16.42
N ARG A 339 -18.81 31.89 -16.63
CA ARG A 339 -18.82 33.32 -16.32
C ARG A 339 -19.88 33.97 -17.19
N ARG A 340 -21.02 34.27 -16.60
CA ARG A 340 -21.99 35.22 -17.17
C ARG A 340 -21.39 36.62 -17.04
N ASP A 341 -21.07 37.21 -18.16
CA ASP A 341 -20.87 38.63 -18.29
C ASP A 341 -22.15 39.38 -17.82
N GLY A 342 -22.09 39.90 -16.60
CA GLY A 342 -23.09 40.78 -16.02
C GLY A 342 -22.61 42.22 -16.08
N GLY A 343 -22.97 42.94 -17.15
CA GLY A 343 -22.64 44.34 -17.32
C GLY A 343 -23.18 45.20 -16.17
N LEU A 344 -22.33 45.94 -15.52
CA LEU A 344 -22.67 47.01 -14.60
C LEU A 344 -23.24 48.18 -15.41
N ARG A 345 -24.57 48.37 -15.38
CA ARG A 345 -25.17 49.66 -15.70
C ARG A 345 -25.06 50.59 -14.51
N ARG A 346 -24.29 51.63 -14.66
CA ARG A 346 -24.31 52.80 -13.76
C ARG A 346 -25.63 53.55 -13.97
N HIS A 347 -26.44 53.69 -12.96
CA HIS A 347 -27.41 54.79 -12.85
C HIS A 347 -26.80 55.90 -12.01
N ARG A 348 -26.64 57.05 -12.64
CA ARG A 348 -26.65 58.36 -11.98
C ARG A 348 -28.11 58.73 -11.76
N ASP A 349 -28.47 59.07 -10.57
CA ASP A 349 -29.07 60.34 -10.13
C ASP A 349 -29.21 60.27 -8.62
#